data_7024c525fe19f543ad3656d6ecfbabe2
#
_entry.id   7024c525fe19f543ad3656d6ecfbabe2
#
_cell.length_a   1.000
_cell.length_b   1.000
_cell.length_c   1.000
_cell.angle_alpha   90.00
_cell.angle_beta   90.00
_cell.angle_gamma   90.00
#
_symmetry.space_group_name_H-M   'P 1'
#
loop_
_entity.id
_entity.type
_entity.pdbx_description
1 polymer ?
#
loop_
_entity_poly.entity_id
_entity_poly.type
_entity_poly.pdbx_seq_one_letter_code
_entity_poly.pdbx_strand_id
1 'polypeptide(L)'
;MLFFDKCVTFAKNCVMRKTRLLLSLLALLCLAPRVWGQGAAEEGFNLIVVGDPQPQTKAQLRSLEQEIIPQIGAIVEQYRAQSDLPTAILLTGDVVWDTTKFLPRVKSAFESLGVPVYAVIGNHDHARKRNRPEERAERPYVETFGERNQAFVMGKTIFLTFDNIIYNPDKTYYEGVDSRQLVWLSERMREVPEDMRVAVCMHAPATRLWRGEVRSYALPIVDIVGDRELHFITGHAHRHFTATLSPTLIEHSVAQVSGNLWFAPICSDGTPRGVFCIEERNGQWRWHHRMLGKGADERLVVWREGEAYGCEDFVVVKVVGWDDRWRVEWSENGVAMGAMEQVEMKDPDYMYYVDNEANYRKIFMDRLRRSASKRNHYYRLQRTSENSEITITATDRFGRTYTVQL
;
A
#
# COMPACT_ATOMS: atom_id res chain seq x y z
N MET A 1 43.89 -62.81 5.48
CA MET A 1 44.40 -61.41 5.67
C MET A 1 44.17 -60.52 4.42
N LEU A 2 43.72 -61.03 3.28
CA LEU A 2 43.49 -60.24 2.03
C LEU A 2 42.04 -59.78 1.82
N PHE A 3 41.07 -60.19 2.66
CA PHE A 3 39.66 -59.78 2.53
C PHE A 3 39.29 -58.54 3.37
N PHE A 4 40.04 -58.25 4.41
CA PHE A 4 39.78 -57.13 5.31
C PHE A 4 40.25 -55.78 4.71
N ASP A 5 41.34 -55.77 3.96
CA ASP A 5 41.90 -54.57 3.36
C ASP A 5 41.06 -53.98 2.19
N LYS A 6 40.36 -54.84 1.47
CA LYS A 6 39.47 -54.37 0.36
C LYS A 6 38.18 -53.75 0.87
N CYS A 7 37.64 -54.18 2.03
CA CYS A 7 36.43 -53.60 2.63
C CYS A 7 36.71 -52.21 3.25
N VAL A 8 37.88 -52.02 3.87
CA VAL A 8 38.27 -50.72 4.46
C VAL A 8 38.53 -49.65 3.39
N THR A 9 39.14 -50.06 2.24
CA THR A 9 39.40 -49.15 1.11
C THR A 9 38.09 -48.73 0.41
N PHE A 10 37.14 -49.67 0.26
CA PHE A 10 35.84 -49.36 -0.33
C PHE A 10 35.00 -48.45 0.55
N ALA A 11 34.99 -48.67 1.89
CA ALA A 11 34.30 -47.84 2.85
C ALA A 11 34.89 -46.39 2.90
N LYS A 12 36.23 -46.27 2.89
CA LYS A 12 36.90 -44.94 2.85
C LYS A 12 36.60 -44.17 1.55
N ASN A 13 36.57 -44.85 0.41
CA ASN A 13 36.25 -44.20 -0.88
C ASN A 13 34.76 -43.83 -1.00
N CYS A 14 33.86 -44.57 -0.38
CA CYS A 14 32.43 -44.27 -0.35
C CYS A 14 32.12 -43.09 0.58
N VAL A 15 32.78 -43.00 1.74
CA VAL A 15 32.66 -41.86 2.67
C VAL A 15 33.26 -40.59 2.06
N MET A 16 34.44 -40.68 1.42
CA MET A 16 35.07 -39.53 0.78
C MET A 16 34.29 -39.04 -0.46
N ARG A 17 33.63 -39.89 -1.21
CA ARG A 17 32.72 -39.47 -2.29
C ARG A 17 31.46 -38.78 -1.78
N LYS A 18 30.83 -39.31 -0.69
CA LYS A 18 29.68 -38.64 -0.06
C LYS A 18 30.03 -37.29 0.56
N THR A 19 31.20 -37.17 1.20
CA THR A 19 31.66 -35.90 1.79
C THR A 19 32.04 -34.87 0.69
N ARG A 20 32.61 -35.30 -0.45
CA ARG A 20 32.85 -34.38 -1.58
C ARG A 20 31.57 -33.97 -2.29
N LEU A 21 30.55 -34.85 -2.38
CA LEU A 21 29.22 -34.49 -2.92
C LEU A 21 28.46 -33.56 -1.98
N LEU A 22 28.54 -33.76 -0.66
CA LEU A 22 27.93 -32.83 0.33
C LEU A 22 28.65 -31.48 0.34
N LEU A 23 29.99 -31.45 0.24
CA LEU A 23 30.73 -30.18 0.16
C LEU A 23 30.51 -29.45 -1.17
N SER A 24 30.29 -30.15 -2.29
CA SER A 24 29.90 -29.52 -3.56
C SER A 24 28.42 -29.05 -3.55
N LEU A 25 27.51 -29.74 -2.86
CA LEU A 25 26.13 -29.26 -2.67
C LEU A 25 26.06 -28.08 -1.68
N LEU A 26 26.86 -28.08 -0.61
CA LEU A 26 26.96 -26.90 0.27
C LEU A 26 27.63 -25.70 -0.44
N ALA A 27 28.63 -25.95 -1.32
CA ALA A 27 29.23 -24.89 -2.12
C ALA A 27 28.29 -24.35 -3.22
N LEU A 28 27.34 -25.15 -3.75
CA LEU A 28 26.30 -24.68 -4.66
C LEU A 28 25.14 -23.94 -3.94
N LEU A 29 24.89 -24.24 -2.67
CA LEU A 29 23.92 -23.49 -1.86
C LEU A 29 24.46 -22.15 -1.34
N CYS A 30 25.78 -21.96 -1.35
CA CYS A 30 26.44 -20.66 -1.06
C CYS A 30 26.65 -19.77 -2.30
N LEU A 31 26.28 -20.23 -3.50
CA LEU A 31 26.34 -19.49 -4.77
C LEU A 31 24.95 -19.14 -5.32
N ALA A 32 23.93 -19.06 -4.47
CA ALA A 32 22.82 -18.17 -4.81
C ALA A 32 23.46 -16.77 -4.96
N PRO A 33 23.35 -16.11 -6.13
CA PRO A 33 23.92 -14.78 -6.27
C PRO A 33 23.28 -13.94 -5.16
N ARG A 34 24.13 -13.43 -4.27
CA ARG A 34 23.77 -12.27 -3.46
C ARG A 34 23.49 -11.17 -4.47
N VAL A 35 22.24 -11.06 -4.90
CA VAL A 35 21.79 -9.90 -5.69
C VAL A 35 21.61 -8.74 -4.73
N TRP A 36 22.71 -8.39 -4.05
CA TRP A 36 22.94 -7.05 -3.61
C TRP A 36 23.46 -6.34 -4.87
N GLY A 37 22.56 -5.71 -5.60
CA GLY A 37 22.91 -4.96 -6.78
C GLY A 37 23.89 -3.84 -6.45
N GLN A 38 25.16 -4.06 -6.69
CA GLN A 38 26.24 -3.07 -6.56
C GLN A 38 26.18 -1.99 -7.66
N GLY A 39 25.03 -1.54 -8.08
CA GLY A 39 24.95 -0.52 -9.12
C GLY A 39 23.73 0.37 -9.06
N ALA A 40 22.64 -0.10 -8.47
CA ALA A 40 21.36 0.63 -8.45
C ALA A 40 21.07 1.33 -7.10
N ALA A 41 21.88 1.11 -6.07
CA ALA A 41 21.58 1.57 -4.70
C ALA A 41 21.68 3.10 -4.52
N GLU A 42 22.30 3.82 -5.43
CA GLU A 42 22.43 5.28 -5.35
C GLU A 42 21.38 6.05 -6.16
N GLU A 43 20.65 5.38 -7.06
CA GLU A 43 19.76 6.04 -8.02
C GLU A 43 18.32 6.21 -7.51
N GLY A 44 17.82 5.25 -6.74
CA GLY A 44 16.45 5.26 -6.19
C GLY A 44 15.48 4.31 -6.90
N PHE A 45 14.17 4.54 -6.71
CA PHE A 45 13.11 3.70 -7.29
C PHE A 45 11.77 4.43 -7.38
N ASN A 46 10.81 3.79 -8.05
CA ASN A 46 9.39 4.11 -8.02
C ASN A 46 8.61 2.89 -7.52
N LEU A 47 7.80 3.03 -6.49
CA LEU A 47 6.89 1.99 -6.00
C LEU A 47 5.45 2.47 -6.12
N ILE A 48 4.63 1.71 -6.84
CA ILE A 48 3.20 1.94 -6.98
C ILE A 48 2.49 0.99 -6.01
N VAL A 49 1.93 1.54 -4.95
CA VAL A 49 1.20 0.78 -3.93
C VAL A 49 -0.29 0.81 -4.25
N VAL A 50 -0.87 -0.36 -4.38
CA VAL A 50 -2.28 -0.56 -4.73
C VAL A 50 -3.02 -1.16 -3.54
N GLY A 51 -3.96 -0.41 -2.99
CA GLY A 51 -4.78 -0.85 -1.87
C GLY A 51 -5.97 -1.70 -2.35
N ASP A 52 -6.16 -2.83 -1.74
CA ASP A 52 -7.39 -3.63 -1.68
C ASP A 52 -8.19 -3.70 -3.01
N PRO A 53 -7.70 -4.35 -4.07
CA PRO A 53 -8.42 -4.48 -5.34
C PRO A 53 -9.77 -5.18 -5.21
N GLN A 54 -9.88 -6.21 -4.42
CA GLN A 54 -11.08 -6.92 -3.94
C GLN A 54 -12.17 -7.24 -4.98
N PRO A 55 -11.90 -7.73 -6.21
CA PRO A 55 -12.99 -8.19 -7.08
C PRO A 55 -13.63 -9.46 -6.50
N GLN A 56 -14.95 -9.43 -6.32
CA GLN A 56 -15.77 -10.56 -5.87
C GLN A 56 -16.47 -11.26 -7.04
N THR A 57 -16.87 -10.50 -8.04
CA THR A 57 -17.64 -10.97 -9.18
C THR A 57 -16.83 -10.92 -10.48
N LYS A 58 -17.28 -11.67 -11.49
CA LYS A 58 -16.67 -11.59 -12.83
C LYS A 58 -16.79 -10.18 -13.45
N ALA A 59 -17.83 -9.43 -13.11
CA ALA A 59 -18.01 -8.07 -13.59
C ALA A 59 -16.94 -7.15 -12.97
N GLN A 60 -16.77 -7.18 -11.64
CA GLN A 60 -15.75 -6.41 -10.96
C GLN A 60 -14.32 -6.78 -11.42
N LEU A 61 -14.06 -8.09 -11.66
CA LEU A 61 -12.78 -8.51 -12.21
C LEU A 61 -12.54 -7.93 -13.61
N ARG A 62 -13.57 -7.87 -14.47
CA ARG A 62 -13.46 -7.20 -15.78
C ARG A 62 -13.23 -5.70 -15.64
N SER A 63 -13.93 -5.02 -14.72
CA SER A 63 -13.69 -3.59 -14.46
C SER A 63 -12.26 -3.35 -13.94
N LEU A 64 -11.73 -4.23 -13.09
CA LEU A 64 -10.32 -4.15 -12.68
C LEU A 64 -9.39 -4.21 -13.91
N GLU A 65 -9.60 -5.20 -14.78
CA GLU A 65 -8.74 -5.44 -15.95
C GLU A 65 -8.88 -4.37 -17.04
N GLN A 66 -10.08 -3.85 -17.26
CA GLN A 66 -10.38 -2.97 -18.40
C GLN A 66 -10.36 -1.49 -18.05
N GLU A 67 -10.54 -1.13 -16.77
CA GLU A 67 -10.60 0.25 -16.33
C GLU A 67 -9.42 0.63 -15.43
N ILE A 68 -9.11 -0.18 -14.42
CA ILE A 68 -8.10 0.14 -13.40
C ILE A 68 -6.69 -0.14 -13.90
N ILE A 69 -6.45 -1.35 -14.40
CA ILE A 69 -5.12 -1.78 -14.88
C ILE A 69 -4.55 -0.87 -15.98
N PRO A 70 -5.31 -0.47 -17.01
CA PRO A 70 -4.78 0.47 -18.02
C PRO A 70 -4.37 1.83 -17.44
N GLN A 71 -5.10 2.33 -16.45
CA GLN A 71 -4.77 3.61 -15.80
C GLN A 71 -3.51 3.51 -14.92
N ILE A 72 -3.31 2.37 -14.24
CA ILE A 72 -2.05 2.09 -13.53
C ILE A 72 -0.91 1.92 -14.54
N GLY A 73 -1.17 1.27 -15.67
CA GLY A 73 -0.22 1.15 -16.78
C GLY A 73 0.27 2.50 -17.29
N ALA A 74 -0.63 3.47 -17.43
CA ALA A 74 -0.24 4.84 -17.81
C ALA A 74 0.71 5.49 -16.78
N ILE A 75 0.55 5.17 -15.48
CA ILE A 75 1.48 5.63 -14.43
C ILE A 75 2.85 4.94 -14.59
N VAL A 76 2.88 3.64 -14.85
CA VAL A 76 4.12 2.89 -15.09
C VAL A 76 4.88 3.48 -16.30
N GLU A 77 4.18 3.71 -17.41
CA GLU A 77 4.78 4.30 -18.61
C GLU A 77 5.29 5.73 -18.37
N GLN A 78 4.59 6.51 -17.54
CA GLN A 78 5.07 7.84 -17.18
C GLN A 78 6.37 7.78 -16.36
N TYR A 79 6.50 6.84 -15.41
CA TYR A 79 7.76 6.65 -14.68
C TYR A 79 8.89 6.20 -15.61
N ARG A 80 8.62 5.27 -16.53
CA ARG A 80 9.60 4.85 -17.54
C ARG A 80 10.07 5.99 -18.46
N ALA A 81 9.17 6.90 -18.80
CA ALA A 81 9.50 8.07 -19.60
C ALA A 81 10.32 9.14 -18.84
N GLN A 82 10.24 9.15 -17.51
CA GLN A 82 10.93 10.13 -16.67
C GLN A 82 12.33 9.70 -16.26
N SER A 83 12.57 8.39 -16.10
CA SER A 83 13.86 7.86 -15.64
C SER A 83 13.97 6.35 -15.89
N ASP A 84 15.21 5.84 -15.90
CA ASP A 84 15.50 4.40 -15.93
C ASP A 84 15.43 3.73 -14.54
N LEU A 85 14.89 4.44 -13.55
CA LEU A 85 14.79 3.90 -12.19
C LEU A 85 13.87 2.69 -12.12
N PRO A 86 14.21 1.65 -11.33
CA PRO A 86 13.38 0.49 -11.18
C PRO A 86 11.99 0.88 -10.65
N THR A 87 10.98 0.37 -11.32
CA THR A 87 9.57 0.56 -10.94
C THR A 87 8.97 -0.78 -10.56
N ALA A 88 8.21 -0.85 -9.46
CA ALA A 88 7.51 -2.04 -9.01
C ALA A 88 6.09 -1.71 -8.54
N ILE A 89 5.25 -2.74 -8.42
CA ILE A 89 3.90 -2.66 -7.85
C ILE A 89 3.87 -3.48 -6.57
N LEU A 90 3.25 -2.91 -5.53
CA LEU A 90 2.96 -3.59 -4.26
C LEU A 90 1.44 -3.61 -4.02
N LEU A 91 0.86 -4.79 -3.87
CA LEU A 91 -0.53 -5.00 -3.47
C LEU A 91 -0.58 -5.17 -1.94
N THR A 92 -1.36 -4.35 -1.24
CA THR A 92 -1.40 -4.35 0.24
C THR A 92 -2.38 -5.37 0.83
N GLY A 93 -2.66 -6.45 0.12
CA GLY A 93 -3.58 -7.49 0.54
C GLY A 93 -5.01 -7.27 0.07
N ASP A 94 -5.89 -8.20 0.45
CA ASP A 94 -7.26 -8.24 -0.05
C ASP A 94 -7.29 -8.10 -1.58
N VAL A 95 -6.41 -8.88 -2.22
CA VAL A 95 -6.27 -8.92 -3.69
C VAL A 95 -7.59 -9.34 -4.33
N VAL A 96 -8.35 -10.20 -3.63
CA VAL A 96 -9.72 -10.61 -4.00
C VAL A 96 -10.64 -10.53 -2.78
N TRP A 97 -11.96 -10.52 -3.00
CA TRP A 97 -12.94 -10.65 -1.91
C TRP A 97 -13.48 -12.08 -1.84
N ASP A 98 -12.90 -12.92 -0.96
CA ASP A 98 -13.29 -14.33 -0.70
C ASP A 98 -13.34 -15.23 -1.96
N THR A 99 -12.99 -14.73 -3.13
CA THR A 99 -13.05 -15.46 -4.39
C THR A 99 -11.65 -15.83 -4.87
N THR A 100 -10.96 -16.65 -4.06
CA THR A 100 -9.54 -17.00 -4.24
C THR A 100 -9.20 -17.56 -5.63
N LYS A 101 -10.16 -18.13 -6.36
CA LYS A 101 -9.96 -18.55 -7.77
C LYS A 101 -9.63 -17.40 -8.73
N PHE A 102 -9.81 -16.15 -8.32
CA PHE A 102 -9.44 -14.99 -9.13
C PHE A 102 -8.00 -14.54 -8.91
N LEU A 103 -7.33 -14.98 -7.82
CA LEU A 103 -5.96 -14.60 -7.49
C LEU A 103 -4.99 -14.70 -8.68
N PRO A 104 -4.90 -15.84 -9.40
CA PRO A 104 -3.97 -15.95 -10.54
C PRO A 104 -4.29 -14.95 -11.66
N ARG A 105 -5.57 -14.65 -11.89
CA ARG A 105 -5.98 -13.71 -12.94
C ARG A 105 -5.72 -12.27 -12.55
N VAL A 106 -5.95 -11.90 -11.29
CA VAL A 106 -5.58 -10.57 -10.77
C VAL A 106 -4.07 -10.38 -10.85
N LYS A 107 -3.26 -11.36 -10.40
CA LYS A 107 -1.81 -11.32 -10.51
C LYS A 107 -1.38 -11.09 -11.97
N SER A 108 -1.88 -11.91 -12.89
CA SER A 108 -1.55 -11.79 -14.32
C SER A 108 -1.93 -10.43 -14.90
N ALA A 109 -3.02 -9.81 -14.45
CA ALA A 109 -3.42 -8.48 -14.89
C ALA A 109 -2.40 -7.41 -14.45
N PHE A 110 -1.90 -7.46 -13.22
CA PHE A 110 -0.84 -6.55 -12.78
C PHE A 110 0.50 -6.85 -13.44
N GLU A 111 0.89 -8.12 -13.58
CA GLU A 111 2.13 -8.54 -14.26
C GLU A 111 2.16 -8.13 -15.74
N SER A 112 1.00 -8.00 -16.41
CA SER A 112 0.92 -7.52 -17.78
C SER A 112 1.45 -6.10 -17.98
N LEU A 113 1.62 -5.33 -16.90
CA LEU A 113 2.23 -4.01 -16.93
C LEU A 113 3.77 -4.03 -17.05
N GLY A 114 4.37 -5.25 -17.05
CA GLY A 114 5.79 -5.44 -17.33
C GLY A 114 6.75 -4.92 -16.25
N VAL A 115 6.27 -4.82 -15.00
CA VAL A 115 7.07 -4.48 -13.81
C VAL A 115 6.90 -5.56 -12.74
N PRO A 116 7.88 -5.74 -11.82
CA PRO A 116 7.73 -6.65 -10.69
C PRO A 116 6.47 -6.36 -9.86
N VAL A 117 5.77 -7.42 -9.46
CA VAL A 117 4.56 -7.33 -8.63
C VAL A 117 4.79 -8.10 -7.34
N TYR A 118 4.73 -7.38 -6.23
CA TYR A 118 4.78 -7.93 -4.88
C TYR A 118 3.40 -7.85 -4.25
N ALA A 119 3.10 -8.74 -3.34
CA ALA A 119 1.80 -8.75 -2.66
C ALA A 119 1.95 -9.10 -1.18
N VAL A 120 1.02 -8.61 -0.39
CA VAL A 120 0.75 -9.01 0.98
C VAL A 120 -0.54 -9.81 0.98
N ILE A 121 -0.66 -10.81 1.85
CA ILE A 121 -1.91 -11.55 2.02
C ILE A 121 -2.87 -10.75 2.91
N GLY A 122 -4.14 -10.64 2.47
CA GLY A 122 -5.20 -10.02 3.26
C GLY A 122 -6.20 -11.04 3.80
N ASN A 123 -7.13 -10.60 4.66
CA ASN A 123 -8.11 -11.51 5.25
C ASN A 123 -9.10 -12.10 4.23
N HIS A 124 -9.35 -11.43 3.12
CA HIS A 124 -10.20 -11.93 2.03
C HIS A 124 -9.48 -12.80 1.01
N ASP A 125 -8.16 -12.93 1.10
CA ASP A 125 -7.35 -13.79 0.24
C ASP A 125 -7.30 -15.25 0.71
N HIS A 126 -7.87 -15.53 1.88
CA HIS A 126 -7.98 -16.86 2.45
C HIS A 126 -9.19 -17.64 1.90
N ALA A 127 -9.04 -18.95 1.73
CA ALA A 127 -10.11 -19.84 1.24
C ALA A 127 -11.16 -20.12 2.34
N ARG A 128 -12.06 -19.18 2.58
CA ARG A 128 -13.01 -19.13 3.72
C ARG A 128 -14.26 -20.02 3.60
N LYS A 129 -14.48 -20.71 2.50
CA LYS A 129 -15.73 -21.47 2.26
C LYS A 129 -15.99 -22.63 3.22
N ARG A 130 -14.94 -23.15 3.85
CA ARG A 130 -15.01 -24.26 4.82
C ARG A 130 -14.11 -23.96 6.01
N ASN A 131 -14.43 -24.51 7.18
CA ASN A 131 -13.53 -24.46 8.32
C ASN A 131 -12.23 -25.17 7.95
N ARG A 132 -11.09 -24.49 8.07
CA ARG A 132 -9.78 -25.00 7.68
C ARG A 132 -8.73 -24.41 8.61
N PRO A 133 -7.64 -25.16 8.91
CA PRO A 133 -6.47 -24.56 9.52
C PRO A 133 -5.85 -23.52 8.55
N GLU A 134 -5.09 -22.60 9.10
CA GLU A 134 -4.52 -21.47 8.37
C GLU A 134 -3.74 -21.88 7.12
N GLU A 135 -2.87 -22.89 7.22
CA GLU A 135 -2.03 -23.39 6.12
C GLU A 135 -2.84 -23.88 4.90
N ARG A 136 -4.10 -24.25 5.13
CA ARG A 136 -5.02 -24.63 4.05
C ARG A 136 -5.84 -23.45 3.56
N ALA A 137 -6.09 -22.46 4.41
CA ALA A 137 -6.86 -21.28 4.04
C ALA A 137 -6.01 -20.34 3.16
N GLU A 138 -4.75 -20.14 3.48
CA GLU A 138 -3.79 -19.32 2.74
C GLU A 138 -3.28 -19.95 1.44
N ARG A 139 -3.39 -21.27 1.30
CA ARG A 139 -2.80 -22.03 0.20
C ARG A 139 -3.04 -21.43 -1.20
N PRO A 140 -4.25 -20.98 -1.59
CA PRO A 140 -4.45 -20.35 -2.91
C PRO A 140 -3.62 -19.09 -3.12
N TYR A 141 -3.37 -18.32 -2.05
CA TYR A 141 -2.49 -17.16 -2.10
C TYR A 141 -1.03 -17.60 -2.29
N VAL A 142 -0.55 -18.53 -1.46
CA VAL A 142 0.83 -19.04 -1.54
C VAL A 142 1.12 -19.68 -2.90
N GLU A 143 0.19 -20.46 -3.46
CA GLU A 143 0.29 -21.02 -4.82
C GLU A 143 0.37 -19.94 -5.90
N THR A 144 -0.17 -18.75 -5.65
CA THR A 144 -0.20 -17.64 -6.62
C THR A 144 0.98 -16.70 -6.45
N PHE A 145 1.26 -16.23 -5.24
CA PHE A 145 2.21 -15.16 -4.96
C PHE A 145 3.50 -15.63 -4.29
N GLY A 146 3.57 -16.90 -3.87
CA GLY A 146 4.69 -17.45 -3.12
C GLY A 146 4.51 -17.28 -1.60
N GLU A 147 5.63 -17.32 -0.87
CA GLU A 147 5.62 -17.24 0.59
C GLU A 147 4.97 -15.96 1.10
N ARG A 148 4.32 -16.04 2.27
CA ARG A 148 3.64 -14.90 2.92
C ARG A 148 4.60 -13.80 3.35
N ASN A 149 5.78 -14.22 3.82
CA ASN A 149 6.83 -13.33 4.26
C ASN A 149 7.95 -13.35 3.24
N GLN A 150 8.18 -12.24 2.57
CA GLN A 150 9.21 -12.10 1.55
C GLN A 150 10.03 -10.84 1.84
N ALA A 151 11.23 -10.79 1.27
CA ALA A 151 12.10 -9.62 1.34
C ALA A 151 12.60 -9.27 -0.07
N PHE A 152 12.58 -7.99 -0.40
CA PHE A 152 13.20 -7.47 -1.61
C PHE A 152 13.81 -6.09 -1.35
N VAL A 153 14.76 -5.69 -2.19
CA VAL A 153 15.47 -4.43 -2.05
C VAL A 153 15.23 -3.55 -3.26
N MET A 154 14.94 -2.28 -3.03
CA MET A 154 14.93 -1.24 -4.06
C MET A 154 15.64 0.00 -3.47
N GLY A 155 16.59 0.57 -4.24
CA GLY A 155 17.39 1.68 -3.74
C GLY A 155 18.06 1.37 -2.40
N LYS A 156 17.96 2.27 -1.44
CA LYS A 156 18.45 2.09 -0.06
C LYS A 156 17.38 1.60 0.91
N THR A 157 16.42 0.84 0.42
CA THR A 157 15.31 0.34 1.23
C THR A 157 15.14 -1.16 1.09
N ILE A 158 15.04 -1.87 2.22
CA ILE A 158 14.52 -3.23 2.26
C ILE A 158 13.02 -3.21 2.50
N PHE A 159 12.28 -3.88 1.65
CA PHE A 159 10.85 -4.13 1.78
C PHE A 159 10.62 -5.54 2.29
N LEU A 160 9.80 -5.67 3.31
CA LEU A 160 9.45 -6.93 3.95
C LEU A 160 7.93 -7.09 3.84
N THR A 161 7.45 -8.04 3.02
CA THR A 161 6.04 -8.41 3.09
C THR A 161 5.81 -9.27 4.31
N PHE A 162 4.75 -8.98 5.06
CA PHE A 162 4.54 -9.58 6.36
C PHE A 162 3.05 -9.91 6.55
N ASP A 163 2.75 -11.18 6.77
CA ASP A 163 1.39 -11.59 7.08
C ASP A 163 1.04 -11.20 8.51
N ASN A 164 0.06 -10.33 8.67
CA ASN A 164 -0.43 -9.93 9.99
C ASN A 164 -1.92 -10.29 10.20
N ILE A 165 -2.40 -11.29 9.47
CA ILE A 165 -3.75 -11.85 9.60
C ILE A 165 -3.64 -13.28 10.14
N ILE A 166 -3.93 -13.48 11.40
CA ILE A 166 -3.98 -14.81 12.02
C ILE A 166 -5.38 -15.39 11.82
N TYR A 167 -5.50 -16.38 10.96
CA TYR A 167 -6.77 -16.93 10.53
C TYR A 167 -7.16 -18.16 11.36
N ASN A 168 -8.35 -18.14 11.95
CA ASN A 168 -8.88 -19.25 12.76
C ASN A 168 -9.68 -20.25 11.92
N PRO A 169 -9.73 -21.54 12.34
CA PRO A 169 -10.49 -22.58 11.64
C PRO A 169 -11.99 -22.29 11.52
N ASP A 170 -12.57 -21.48 12.40
CA ASP A 170 -13.98 -21.07 12.40
C ASP A 170 -14.31 -19.94 11.42
N LYS A 171 -13.33 -19.51 10.59
CA LYS A 171 -13.39 -18.42 9.61
C LYS A 171 -13.33 -17.01 10.23
N THR A 172 -13.07 -16.89 11.51
CA THR A 172 -12.68 -15.63 12.13
C THR A 172 -11.19 -15.40 11.94
N TYR A 173 -10.74 -14.18 12.13
CA TYR A 173 -9.34 -13.84 12.18
C TYR A 173 -9.11 -12.74 13.21
N TYR A 174 -7.87 -12.55 13.58
CA TYR A 174 -7.42 -11.39 14.33
C TYR A 174 -6.12 -10.85 13.74
N GLU A 175 -5.87 -9.59 13.98
CA GLU A 175 -4.65 -8.91 13.54
C GLU A 175 -3.52 -9.23 14.52
N GLY A 176 -2.40 -9.75 14.00
CA GLY A 176 -1.28 -10.18 14.84
C GLY A 176 -0.10 -10.68 14.04
N VAL A 177 0.98 -10.97 14.73
CA VAL A 177 2.18 -11.64 14.19
C VAL A 177 2.59 -12.78 15.12
N ASP A 178 3.07 -13.88 14.56
CA ASP A 178 3.50 -15.03 15.35
C ASP A 178 5.01 -14.95 15.68
N SER A 179 5.44 -15.81 16.63
CA SER A 179 6.84 -15.83 17.06
C SER A 179 7.81 -16.27 15.96
N ARG A 180 7.38 -17.10 15.01
CA ARG A 180 8.22 -17.56 13.88
C ARG A 180 8.49 -16.41 12.93
N GLN A 181 7.50 -15.57 12.70
CA GLN A 181 7.63 -14.35 11.89
C GLN A 181 8.61 -13.36 12.55
N LEU A 182 8.54 -13.19 13.87
CA LEU A 182 9.47 -12.29 14.59
C LEU A 182 10.90 -12.83 14.56
N VAL A 183 11.10 -14.16 14.65
CA VAL A 183 12.41 -14.79 14.46
C VAL A 183 12.93 -14.54 13.04
N TRP A 184 12.10 -14.79 12.03
CA TRP A 184 12.45 -14.52 10.63
C TRP A 184 12.85 -13.06 10.40
N LEU A 185 12.07 -12.11 10.96
CA LEU A 185 12.40 -10.68 10.90
C LEU A 185 13.73 -10.38 11.56
N SER A 186 13.95 -10.91 12.77
CA SER A 186 15.21 -10.73 13.52
C SER A 186 16.42 -11.23 12.73
N GLU A 187 16.31 -12.38 12.05
CA GLU A 187 17.34 -12.94 11.19
C GLU A 187 17.62 -12.03 9.98
N ARG A 188 16.54 -11.54 9.31
CA ARG A 188 16.71 -10.59 8.21
C ARG A 188 17.40 -9.31 8.66
N MET A 189 16.99 -8.74 9.80
CA MET A 189 17.57 -7.48 10.30
C MET A 189 19.06 -7.56 10.66
N ARG A 190 19.59 -8.75 10.96
CA ARG A 190 21.04 -8.97 11.17
C ARG A 190 21.85 -8.89 9.86
N GLU A 191 21.20 -9.18 8.73
CA GLU A 191 21.83 -9.19 7.41
C GLU A 191 21.71 -7.83 6.70
N VAL A 192 20.80 -6.96 7.16
CA VAL A 192 20.52 -5.66 6.55
C VAL A 192 21.48 -4.60 7.09
N PRO A 193 22.20 -3.86 6.24
CA PRO A 193 23.02 -2.73 6.64
C PRO A 193 22.26 -1.72 7.50
N GLU A 194 22.94 -1.10 8.47
CA GLU A 194 22.31 -0.18 9.43
C GLU A 194 21.78 1.11 8.80
N ASP A 195 22.37 1.52 7.68
CA ASP A 195 22.00 2.71 6.93
C ASP A 195 20.83 2.50 5.96
N MET A 196 20.31 1.27 5.86
CA MET A 196 19.13 0.98 5.04
C MET A 196 17.84 1.30 5.79
N ARG A 197 16.93 1.92 5.07
CA ARG A 197 15.52 2.09 5.48
C ARG A 197 14.81 0.74 5.46
N VAL A 198 13.89 0.55 6.37
CA VAL A 198 13.04 -0.65 6.46
C VAL A 198 11.60 -0.29 6.15
N ALA A 199 11.00 -0.98 5.19
CA ALA A 199 9.59 -0.87 4.87
C ALA A 199 8.90 -2.21 5.17
N VAL A 200 8.05 -2.26 6.20
CA VAL A 200 7.26 -3.44 6.55
C VAL A 200 5.87 -3.29 5.94
N CYS A 201 5.59 -4.15 4.95
CA CYS A 201 4.37 -4.15 4.18
C CYS A 201 3.41 -5.19 4.77
N MET A 202 2.30 -4.77 5.32
CA MET A 202 1.29 -5.61 5.98
C MET A 202 -0.10 -5.27 5.47
N HIS A 203 -1.06 -6.17 5.69
CA HIS A 203 -2.42 -5.86 5.30
C HIS A 203 -3.11 -4.95 6.31
N ALA A 204 -3.22 -5.35 7.57
CA ALA A 204 -3.87 -4.55 8.60
C ALA A 204 -2.93 -3.46 9.15
N PRO A 205 -3.47 -2.27 9.51
CA PRO A 205 -2.68 -1.16 10.01
C PRO A 205 -1.88 -1.49 11.28
N ALA A 206 -0.60 -1.08 11.31
CA ALA A 206 0.28 -1.21 12.46
C ALA A 206 -0.07 -0.24 13.59
N THR A 207 -0.79 0.84 13.28
CA THR A 207 -1.15 1.88 14.25
C THR A 207 -2.65 1.96 14.49
N ARG A 208 -3.02 2.58 15.60
CA ARG A 208 -4.40 3.06 15.83
C ARG A 208 -4.52 4.42 15.19
N LEU A 209 -5.15 4.46 14.02
CA LEU A 209 -5.22 5.58 13.08
C LEU A 209 -5.54 6.94 13.69
N TRP A 210 -6.31 6.94 14.80
CA TRP A 210 -6.85 8.15 15.43
C TRP A 210 -6.10 8.55 16.70
N ARG A 211 -5.15 7.73 17.17
CA ARG A 211 -4.47 7.92 18.45
C ARG A 211 -2.97 8.15 18.32
N GLY A 212 -2.40 7.94 17.12
CA GLY A 212 -0.94 8.01 16.92
C GLY A 212 -0.18 6.97 17.74
N GLU A 213 -0.81 5.81 18.03
CA GLU A 213 -0.23 4.75 18.84
C GLU A 213 0.04 3.51 18.00
N VAL A 214 1.21 2.90 18.17
CA VAL A 214 1.50 1.58 17.60
C VAL A 214 0.63 0.53 18.27
N ARG A 215 0.04 -0.36 17.52
CA ARG A 215 -0.73 -1.50 18.04
C ARG A 215 0.19 -2.50 18.72
N SER A 216 -0.30 -3.16 19.76
CA SER A 216 0.51 -4.07 20.58
C SER A 216 1.20 -5.17 19.78
N TYR A 217 0.58 -5.69 18.72
CA TYR A 217 1.16 -6.73 17.89
C TYR A 217 2.31 -6.23 17.00
N ALA A 218 2.36 -4.94 16.70
CA ALA A 218 3.40 -4.33 15.88
C ALA A 218 4.59 -3.79 16.69
N LEU A 219 4.45 -3.62 18.01
CA LEU A 219 5.55 -3.18 18.88
C LEU A 219 6.81 -4.06 18.76
N PRO A 220 6.72 -5.42 18.77
CA PRO A 220 7.90 -6.26 18.58
C PRO A 220 8.61 -6.04 17.24
N ILE A 221 7.88 -5.65 16.19
CA ILE A 221 8.48 -5.30 14.90
C ILE A 221 9.32 -4.02 15.04
N VAL A 222 8.78 -3.00 15.70
CA VAL A 222 9.49 -1.74 15.97
C VAL A 222 10.75 -2.01 16.79
N ASP A 223 10.64 -2.82 17.83
CA ASP A 223 11.79 -3.17 18.71
C ASP A 223 12.89 -3.91 17.93
N ILE A 224 12.53 -4.84 17.03
CA ILE A 224 13.50 -5.61 16.22
C ILE A 224 14.19 -4.72 15.18
N VAL A 225 13.45 -3.79 14.56
CA VAL A 225 14.01 -2.85 13.57
C VAL A 225 14.93 -1.83 14.23
N GLY A 226 14.63 -1.45 15.48
CA GLY A 226 15.45 -0.54 16.30
C GLY A 226 15.44 0.89 15.76
N ASP A 227 16.61 1.53 15.74
CA ASP A 227 16.76 2.96 15.42
C ASP A 227 16.70 3.29 13.92
N ARG A 228 16.54 2.29 13.05
CA ARG A 228 16.42 2.50 11.61
C ARG A 228 15.12 3.25 11.26
N GLU A 229 15.14 3.99 10.17
CA GLU A 229 13.92 4.57 9.63
C GLU A 229 12.97 3.45 9.17
N LEU A 230 11.82 3.34 9.83
CA LEU A 230 10.79 2.32 9.61
C LEU A 230 9.53 2.94 9.01
N HIS A 231 9.12 2.41 7.87
CA HIS A 231 7.81 2.69 7.30
C HIS A 231 6.93 1.44 7.33
N PHE A 232 5.72 1.57 7.86
CA PHE A 232 4.67 0.60 7.62
C PHE A 232 3.88 1.00 6.38
N ILE A 233 3.60 0.03 5.49
CA ILE A 233 2.76 0.21 4.31
C ILE A 233 1.60 -0.77 4.42
N THR A 234 0.38 -0.26 4.56
CA THR A 234 -0.79 -1.07 4.92
C THR A 234 -2.02 -0.75 4.07
N GLY A 235 -3.00 -1.67 4.06
CA GLY A 235 -4.31 -1.54 3.43
C GLY A 235 -5.44 -1.67 4.44
N HIS A 236 -6.42 -2.57 4.19
CA HIS A 236 -7.47 -3.05 5.10
C HIS A 236 -8.44 -1.97 5.62
N ALA A 237 -7.95 -0.82 6.01
CA ALA A 237 -8.78 0.27 6.53
C ALA A 237 -9.67 0.92 5.46
N HIS A 238 -9.39 0.66 4.17
CA HIS A 238 -10.07 1.23 3.01
C HIS A 238 -10.07 2.76 2.99
N ARG A 239 -9.03 3.36 3.53
CA ARG A 239 -8.87 4.81 3.72
C ARG A 239 -7.42 5.19 3.54
N HIS A 240 -7.23 6.40 3.04
CA HIS A 240 -5.88 6.95 2.94
C HIS A 240 -5.53 7.76 4.18
N PHE A 241 -4.36 7.47 4.77
CA PHE A 241 -3.74 8.34 5.75
C PHE A 241 -2.23 8.06 5.84
N THR A 242 -1.48 9.08 6.23
CA THR A 242 -0.09 8.98 6.64
C THR A 242 0.01 9.42 8.10
N ALA A 243 0.46 8.52 8.97
CA ALA A 243 0.68 8.80 10.39
C ALA A 243 2.18 8.89 10.67
N THR A 244 2.65 10.07 11.10
CA THR A 244 4.02 10.29 11.55
C THR A 244 4.07 10.15 13.07
N LEU A 245 4.58 9.01 13.57
CA LEU A 245 4.66 8.73 15.00
C LEU A 245 5.96 9.29 15.62
N SER A 246 7.03 9.25 14.84
CA SER A 246 8.31 9.88 15.15
C SER A 246 9.01 10.29 13.85
N PRO A 247 10.17 10.97 13.90
CA PRO A 247 10.95 11.27 12.69
C PRO A 247 11.36 10.03 11.88
N THR A 248 11.48 8.88 12.54
CA THR A 248 11.92 7.62 11.95
C THR A 248 10.84 6.53 11.90
N LEU A 249 9.61 6.81 12.33
CA LEU A 249 8.51 5.84 12.34
C LEU A 249 7.25 6.45 11.71
N ILE A 250 6.91 5.95 10.52
CA ILE A 250 5.80 6.45 9.73
C ILE A 250 4.93 5.28 9.26
N GLU A 251 3.61 5.44 9.26
CA GLU A 251 2.70 4.51 8.60
C GLU A 251 1.96 5.17 7.44
N HIS A 252 1.88 4.44 6.33
CA HIS A 252 1.07 4.76 5.15
C HIS A 252 -0.03 3.72 5.01
N SER A 253 -1.26 4.06 5.31
CA SER A 253 -2.41 3.24 4.98
C SER A 253 -3.00 3.69 3.64
N VAL A 254 -3.14 2.74 2.74
CA VAL A 254 -3.53 3.00 1.35
C VAL A 254 -5.01 2.71 1.16
N ALA A 255 -5.71 3.68 0.55
CA ALA A 255 -7.12 3.52 0.22
C ALA A 255 -7.34 2.47 -0.87
N GLN A 256 -8.55 1.92 -0.93
CA GLN A 256 -8.94 0.96 -1.96
C GLN A 256 -8.88 1.55 -3.36
N VAL A 257 -8.25 0.84 -4.27
CA VAL A 257 -8.27 1.19 -5.70
C VAL A 257 -9.66 1.00 -6.33
N SER A 258 -10.49 0.18 -5.72
CA SER A 258 -11.86 -0.12 -6.17
C SER A 258 -12.90 0.95 -5.79
N GLY A 259 -12.50 2.00 -5.06
CA GLY A 259 -13.44 2.89 -4.39
C GLY A 259 -14.03 2.22 -3.13
N ASN A 260 -15.25 2.54 -2.71
CA ASN A 260 -15.83 1.86 -1.55
C ASN A 260 -16.36 0.47 -1.96
N LEU A 261 -15.52 -0.57 -1.93
CA LEU A 261 -15.86 -1.97 -2.15
C LEU A 261 -16.60 -2.23 -3.49
N TRP A 262 -16.28 -1.50 -4.55
CA TRP A 262 -16.99 -1.51 -5.83
C TRP A 262 -18.46 -1.03 -5.77
N PHE A 263 -18.95 -0.62 -4.58
CA PHE A 263 -20.30 -0.08 -4.42
C PHE A 263 -20.40 1.42 -4.67
N ALA A 264 -19.30 2.14 -4.49
CA ALA A 264 -19.20 3.55 -4.82
C ALA A 264 -17.88 3.84 -5.55
N PRO A 265 -17.85 4.83 -6.46
CA PRO A 265 -16.66 5.14 -7.26
C PRO A 265 -15.56 5.87 -6.45
N ILE A 266 -15.83 6.21 -5.22
CA ILE A 266 -14.96 6.94 -4.29
C ILE A 266 -14.96 6.22 -2.94
N CYS A 267 -13.86 6.27 -2.20
CA CYS A 267 -13.78 5.69 -0.87
C CYS A 267 -14.65 6.46 0.15
N SER A 268 -15.01 5.79 1.24
CA SER A 268 -15.93 6.36 2.25
C SER A 268 -15.35 7.52 3.05
N ASP A 269 -14.05 7.73 2.97
CA ASP A 269 -13.33 8.89 3.54
C ASP A 269 -13.16 10.03 2.52
N GLY A 270 -13.68 9.86 1.30
CA GLY A 270 -13.53 10.82 0.21
C GLY A 270 -12.27 10.65 -0.63
N THR A 271 -11.43 9.65 -0.36
CA THR A 271 -10.26 9.38 -1.21
C THR A 271 -10.73 8.87 -2.58
N PRO A 272 -10.39 9.54 -3.69
CA PRO A 272 -10.71 9.08 -5.03
C PRO A 272 -10.01 7.75 -5.35
N ARG A 273 -10.55 6.97 -6.30
CA ARG A 273 -9.85 5.82 -6.86
C ARG A 273 -8.45 6.23 -7.28
N GLY A 274 -7.44 5.51 -6.77
CA GLY A 274 -6.06 5.89 -7.00
C GLY A 274 -5.09 4.86 -6.47
N VAL A 275 -3.82 5.20 -6.63
CA VAL A 275 -2.69 4.44 -6.11
C VAL A 275 -1.83 5.34 -5.24
N PHE A 276 -1.08 4.76 -4.32
CA PHE A 276 -0.13 5.50 -3.52
C PHE A 276 1.27 5.29 -4.10
N CYS A 277 1.91 6.36 -4.51
CA CYS A 277 3.25 6.31 -5.09
C CYS A 277 4.29 6.68 -4.05
N ILE A 278 5.34 5.86 -3.94
CA ILE A 278 6.54 6.14 -3.16
C ILE A 278 7.70 6.23 -4.13
N GLU A 279 8.45 7.31 -4.06
CA GLU A 279 9.62 7.57 -4.89
C GLU A 279 10.84 7.76 -4.00
N GLU A 280 11.92 7.06 -4.31
CA GLU A 280 13.21 7.35 -3.73
C GLU A 280 14.08 8.07 -4.76
N ARG A 281 14.67 9.20 -4.36
CA ARG A 281 15.64 9.96 -5.15
C ARG A 281 16.76 10.39 -4.23
N ASN A 282 18.00 9.98 -4.54
CA ASN A 282 19.17 10.28 -3.74
C ASN A 282 19.01 9.87 -2.25
N GLY A 283 18.40 8.70 -1.99
CA GLY A 283 18.13 8.18 -0.66
C GLY A 283 16.99 8.87 0.11
N GLN A 284 16.33 9.85 -0.48
CA GLN A 284 15.19 10.54 0.12
C GLN A 284 13.87 9.99 -0.42
N TRP A 285 12.96 9.61 0.49
CA TRP A 285 11.62 9.23 0.12
C TRP A 285 10.74 10.45 -0.09
N ARG A 286 9.89 10.36 -1.13
CA ARG A 286 8.73 11.20 -1.35
C ARG A 286 7.55 10.31 -1.65
N TRP A 287 6.38 10.72 -1.25
CA TRP A 287 5.15 9.97 -1.50
C TRP A 287 3.97 10.87 -1.82
N HIS A 288 3.01 10.29 -2.49
CA HIS A 288 1.78 10.98 -2.83
C HIS A 288 0.69 9.99 -3.27
N HIS A 289 -0.56 10.34 -3.05
CA HIS A 289 -1.67 9.62 -3.66
C HIS A 289 -1.85 10.12 -5.10
N ARG A 290 -2.05 9.21 -6.03
CA ARG A 290 -2.26 9.52 -7.43
C ARG A 290 -3.63 9.04 -7.86
N MET A 291 -4.51 9.99 -8.24
CA MET A 291 -5.85 9.70 -8.73
C MET A 291 -5.79 9.03 -10.10
N LEU A 292 -6.55 7.96 -10.29
CA LEU A 292 -6.67 7.32 -11.60
C LEU A 292 -7.40 8.22 -12.59
N GLY A 293 -6.92 8.25 -13.84
CA GLY A 293 -7.47 9.08 -14.90
C GLY A 293 -7.21 10.57 -14.78
N LYS A 294 -6.38 10.99 -13.82
CA LYS A 294 -6.03 12.39 -13.56
C LYS A 294 -4.55 12.66 -13.81
N GLY A 295 -4.22 13.94 -13.98
CA GLY A 295 -2.84 14.39 -14.13
C GLY A 295 -1.96 14.08 -12.93
N ALA A 296 -0.64 14.00 -13.15
CA ALA A 296 0.31 13.68 -12.10
C ALA A 296 0.29 14.66 -10.94
N ASP A 297 0.01 15.93 -11.20
CA ASP A 297 0.03 17.02 -10.22
C ASP A 297 -1.37 17.41 -9.72
N GLU A 298 -2.41 16.71 -10.14
CA GLU A 298 -3.75 16.95 -9.61
C GLU A 298 -3.84 16.40 -8.18
N ARG A 299 -3.94 17.30 -7.21
CA ARG A 299 -4.04 17.00 -5.76
C ARG A 299 -5.23 17.66 -5.10
N LEU A 300 -5.85 18.60 -5.77
CA LEU A 300 -6.95 19.38 -5.23
C LEU A 300 -8.24 19.03 -5.97
N VAL A 301 -9.28 18.71 -5.21
CA VAL A 301 -10.65 18.67 -5.70
C VAL A 301 -11.36 19.88 -5.10
N VAL A 302 -11.98 20.68 -5.95
CA VAL A 302 -12.59 21.94 -5.55
C VAL A 302 -14.05 21.95 -5.91
N TRP A 303 -14.88 22.36 -4.99
CA TRP A 303 -16.29 22.65 -5.17
C TRP A 303 -16.51 24.15 -4.99
N ARG A 304 -17.16 24.80 -5.97
CA ARG A 304 -17.55 26.19 -5.87
C ARG A 304 -18.76 26.32 -4.93
N GLU A 305 -19.13 27.55 -4.58
CA GLU A 305 -20.38 27.80 -3.87
C GLU A 305 -21.55 27.16 -4.64
N GLY A 306 -22.43 26.46 -3.93
CA GLY A 306 -23.54 25.71 -4.50
C GLY A 306 -23.20 24.27 -4.94
N GLU A 307 -21.93 23.89 -5.02
CA GLU A 307 -21.52 22.58 -5.54
C GLU A 307 -21.21 21.55 -4.43
N ALA A 308 -20.72 22.00 -3.27
CA ALA A 308 -20.35 21.10 -2.17
C ALA A 308 -21.57 20.59 -1.42
N TYR A 309 -22.03 19.38 -1.70
CA TYR A 309 -23.22 18.78 -1.07
C TYR A 309 -23.11 18.78 0.46
N GLY A 310 -24.01 19.52 1.12
CA GLY A 310 -24.03 19.73 2.57
C GLY A 310 -23.08 20.81 3.08
N CYS A 311 -22.50 21.64 2.18
CA CYS A 311 -21.66 22.78 2.52
C CYS A 311 -21.71 23.86 1.40
N GLU A 312 -22.91 24.18 0.93
CA GLU A 312 -23.18 24.94 -0.29
C GLU A 312 -22.77 26.43 -0.18
N ASP A 313 -22.67 26.98 1.03
CA ASP A 313 -22.34 28.40 1.25
C ASP A 313 -20.86 28.73 1.09
N PHE A 314 -20.03 27.73 0.80
CA PHE A 314 -18.57 27.90 0.78
C PHE A 314 -17.95 27.33 -0.50
N VAL A 315 -16.82 27.90 -0.90
CA VAL A 315 -15.85 27.16 -1.72
C VAL A 315 -15.17 26.13 -0.81
N VAL A 316 -15.25 24.85 -1.20
CA VAL A 316 -14.65 23.76 -0.46
C VAL A 316 -13.50 23.15 -1.27
N VAL A 317 -12.41 22.83 -0.58
CA VAL A 317 -11.24 22.18 -1.18
C VAL A 317 -10.93 20.91 -0.43
N LYS A 318 -10.77 19.82 -1.15
CA LYS A 318 -10.21 18.55 -0.65
C LYS A 318 -8.78 18.40 -1.10
N VAL A 319 -7.87 18.13 -0.18
CA VAL A 319 -6.48 17.78 -0.47
C VAL A 319 -6.34 16.26 -0.54
N VAL A 320 -6.04 15.74 -1.72
CA VAL A 320 -5.88 14.30 -1.97
C VAL A 320 -4.47 13.84 -1.59
N GLY A 321 -4.39 12.80 -0.74
CA GLY A 321 -3.11 12.35 -0.19
C GLY A 321 -2.61 13.22 0.96
N TRP A 322 -3.51 13.92 1.62
CA TRP A 322 -3.22 14.81 2.75
C TRP A 322 -2.54 14.09 3.93
N ASP A 323 -1.66 14.82 4.57
CA ASP A 323 -1.16 14.53 5.91
C ASP A 323 -1.10 15.83 6.76
N ASP A 324 -0.73 15.73 8.03
CA ASP A 324 -0.74 16.82 9.01
C ASP A 324 0.28 17.95 8.75
N ARG A 325 1.14 17.81 7.75
CA ARG A 325 2.15 18.82 7.38
C ARG A 325 1.78 19.63 6.14
N TRP A 326 0.64 19.35 5.51
CA TRP A 326 0.14 20.17 4.43
C TRP A 326 -0.31 21.54 4.92
N ARG A 327 -0.10 22.55 4.10
CA ARG A 327 -0.61 23.92 4.29
C ARG A 327 -1.45 24.31 3.09
N VAL A 328 -2.59 24.94 3.34
CA VAL A 328 -3.49 25.42 2.29
C VAL A 328 -3.77 26.90 2.54
N GLU A 329 -3.37 27.72 1.59
CA GLU A 329 -3.46 29.18 1.63
C GLU A 329 -4.24 29.66 0.42
N TRP A 330 -4.78 30.86 0.50
CA TRP A 330 -5.54 31.43 -0.59
C TRP A 330 -5.31 32.93 -0.72
N SER A 331 -5.60 33.44 -1.92
CA SER A 331 -5.65 34.88 -2.23
C SER A 331 -6.92 35.22 -2.97
N GLU A 332 -7.39 36.43 -2.81
CA GLU A 332 -8.55 37.00 -3.48
C GLU A 332 -8.13 38.25 -4.25
N ASN A 333 -8.37 38.29 -5.57
CA ASN A 333 -7.94 39.35 -6.47
C ASN A 333 -6.45 39.70 -6.33
N GLY A 334 -5.61 38.65 -6.13
CA GLY A 334 -4.17 38.81 -5.94
C GLY A 334 -3.74 39.23 -4.53
N VAL A 335 -4.67 39.49 -3.61
CA VAL A 335 -4.38 39.85 -2.21
C VAL A 335 -4.34 38.57 -1.37
N ALA A 336 -3.24 38.33 -0.65
CA ALA A 336 -3.11 37.17 0.24
C ALA A 336 -4.09 37.27 1.41
N MET A 337 -4.91 36.23 1.58
CA MET A 337 -5.90 36.12 2.66
C MET A 337 -5.40 35.21 3.80
N GLY A 338 -4.28 34.50 3.61
CA GLY A 338 -3.67 33.63 4.58
C GLY A 338 -4.14 32.18 4.46
N ALA A 339 -4.12 31.44 5.58
CA ALA A 339 -4.50 30.04 5.62
C ALA A 339 -6.02 29.87 5.44
N MET A 340 -6.42 28.84 4.67
CA MET A 340 -7.83 28.44 4.61
C MET A 340 -8.28 27.79 5.92
N GLU A 341 -9.55 27.93 6.26
CA GLU A 341 -10.17 27.25 7.40
C GLU A 341 -10.22 25.73 7.13
N GLN A 342 -9.52 24.94 7.95
CA GLN A 342 -9.59 23.49 7.90
C GLN A 342 -10.87 23.01 8.60
N VAL A 343 -11.61 22.10 7.97
CA VAL A 343 -12.88 21.60 8.49
C VAL A 343 -12.94 20.08 8.50
N GLU A 344 -13.60 19.53 9.51
CA GLU A 344 -13.90 18.11 9.60
C GLU A 344 -15.29 17.85 9.02
N MET A 345 -15.33 17.24 7.82
CA MET A 345 -16.58 16.98 7.13
C MET A 345 -16.59 15.61 6.42
N LYS A 346 -17.78 15.17 6.03
CA LYS A 346 -17.94 14.05 5.11
C LYS A 346 -17.71 14.54 3.69
N ASP A 347 -17.22 13.66 2.84
CA ASP A 347 -16.99 13.98 1.43
C ASP A 347 -18.28 14.35 0.69
N PRO A 348 -18.34 15.52 0.03
CA PRO A 348 -19.52 15.95 -0.72
C PRO A 348 -19.90 15.00 -1.85
N ASP A 349 -18.95 14.52 -2.66
CA ASP A 349 -19.22 13.64 -3.80
C ASP A 349 -19.68 12.27 -3.33
N TYR A 350 -19.05 11.73 -2.25
CA TYR A 350 -19.51 10.46 -1.68
C TYR A 350 -20.93 10.55 -1.15
N MET A 351 -21.24 11.63 -0.43
CA MET A 351 -22.60 11.81 0.12
C MET A 351 -23.62 12.04 -0.98
N TYR A 352 -23.28 12.88 -1.98
CA TYR A 352 -24.15 13.08 -3.13
C TYR A 352 -24.45 11.76 -3.87
N TYR A 353 -23.40 10.97 -4.14
CA TYR A 353 -23.54 9.65 -4.78
C TYR A 353 -24.49 8.75 -3.97
N VAL A 354 -24.27 8.62 -2.67
CA VAL A 354 -25.07 7.75 -1.79
C VAL A 354 -26.53 8.21 -1.74
N ASP A 355 -26.80 9.49 -1.73
CA ASP A 355 -28.15 10.03 -1.56
C ASP A 355 -28.92 10.17 -2.88
N ASN A 356 -28.24 10.30 -4.02
CA ASN A 356 -28.87 10.60 -5.31
C ASN A 356 -28.66 9.54 -6.40
N GLU A 357 -27.47 8.89 -6.45
CA GLU A 357 -27.12 8.01 -7.57
C GLU A 357 -27.11 6.53 -7.23
N ALA A 358 -26.75 6.17 -5.99
CA ALA A 358 -26.65 4.79 -5.59
C ALA A 358 -28.05 4.12 -5.53
N ASN A 359 -28.20 2.99 -6.23
CA ASN A 359 -29.43 2.23 -6.27
C ASN A 359 -29.22 0.79 -5.78
N TYR A 360 -29.17 0.61 -4.48
CA TYR A 360 -29.00 -0.68 -3.82
C TYR A 360 -30.18 -0.98 -2.90
N ARG A 361 -30.26 -2.22 -2.41
CA ARG A 361 -31.20 -2.57 -1.35
C ARG A 361 -30.98 -1.69 -0.12
N LYS A 362 -32.03 -1.33 0.60
CA LYS A 362 -32.00 -0.43 1.75
C LYS A 362 -30.86 -0.74 2.73
N ILE A 363 -30.63 -2.01 3.06
CA ILE A 363 -29.56 -2.42 4.00
C ILE A 363 -28.16 -2.01 3.52
N PHE A 364 -27.90 -2.05 2.20
CA PHE A 364 -26.64 -1.59 1.62
C PHE A 364 -26.56 -0.07 1.61
N MET A 365 -27.64 0.62 1.31
CA MET A 365 -27.69 2.10 1.38
C MET A 365 -27.38 2.59 2.80
N ASP A 366 -28.01 1.98 3.81
CA ASP A 366 -27.72 2.30 5.22
C ASP A 366 -26.27 2.00 5.60
N ARG A 367 -25.66 0.95 5.05
CA ARG A 367 -24.25 0.63 5.24
C ARG A 367 -23.35 1.70 4.60
N LEU A 368 -23.61 2.10 3.36
CA LEU A 368 -22.84 3.15 2.68
C LEU A 368 -22.90 4.47 3.46
N ARG A 369 -24.09 4.90 3.90
CA ARG A 369 -24.23 6.12 4.71
C ARG A 369 -23.46 6.05 6.03
N ARG A 370 -23.48 4.91 6.72
CA ARG A 370 -22.73 4.71 7.97
C ARG A 370 -21.23 4.63 7.76
N SER A 371 -20.77 4.15 6.60
CA SER A 371 -19.34 4.09 6.29
C SER A 371 -18.74 5.47 6.05
N ALA A 372 -19.54 6.44 5.57
CA ALA A 372 -19.10 7.81 5.37
C ALA A 372 -18.55 8.41 6.66
N SER A 373 -17.28 8.76 6.64
CA SER A 373 -16.59 9.28 7.82
C SER A 373 -16.14 10.72 7.61
N LYS A 374 -16.29 11.52 8.67
CA LYS A 374 -15.71 12.86 8.67
C LYS A 374 -14.20 12.79 8.63
N ARG A 375 -13.58 13.72 7.91
CA ARG A 375 -12.14 13.85 7.76
C ARG A 375 -11.75 15.32 7.77
N ASN A 376 -10.49 15.58 8.08
CA ASN A 376 -9.90 16.91 8.20
C ASN A 376 -9.00 17.30 7.01
N HIS A 377 -9.08 16.59 5.90
CA HIS A 377 -8.38 16.96 4.67
C HIS A 377 -9.20 17.91 3.77
N TYR A 378 -10.19 18.56 4.35
CA TYR A 378 -11.04 19.56 3.73
C TYR A 378 -10.74 20.93 4.29
N TYR A 379 -10.83 21.92 3.39
CA TYR A 379 -10.64 23.34 3.70
C TYR A 379 -11.78 24.11 3.05
N ARG A 380 -12.16 25.23 3.67
CA ARG A 380 -13.20 26.08 3.11
C ARG A 380 -12.82 27.53 3.18
N LEU A 381 -13.38 28.31 2.28
CA LEU A 381 -13.32 29.77 2.29
C LEU A 381 -14.68 30.33 1.90
N GLN A 382 -14.90 31.59 2.26
CA GLN A 382 -16.01 32.38 1.77
C GLN A 382 -15.41 33.61 1.09
N ARG A 383 -15.73 33.81 -0.20
CA ARG A 383 -15.23 34.97 -0.94
C ARG A 383 -15.96 36.24 -0.53
N THR A 384 -15.33 37.39 -0.70
CA THR A 384 -15.92 38.68 -0.35
C THR A 384 -16.88 39.17 -1.43
N SER A 385 -16.76 38.68 -2.68
CA SER A 385 -17.64 39.02 -3.80
C SER A 385 -17.75 37.82 -4.76
N GLU A 386 -18.92 37.64 -5.36
CA GLU A 386 -19.18 36.54 -6.33
C GLU A 386 -18.25 36.60 -7.56
N ASN A 387 -17.74 37.80 -7.93
CA ASN A 387 -16.86 37.98 -9.07
C ASN A 387 -15.38 38.02 -8.71
N SER A 388 -15.01 37.72 -7.47
CA SER A 388 -13.61 37.68 -7.05
C SER A 388 -12.87 36.53 -7.69
N GLU A 389 -11.65 36.80 -8.18
CA GLU A 389 -10.71 35.79 -8.61
C GLU A 389 -10.05 35.18 -7.37
N ILE A 390 -10.24 33.87 -7.20
CA ILE A 390 -9.67 33.11 -6.08
C ILE A 390 -8.51 32.26 -6.59
N THR A 391 -7.36 32.37 -5.92
CA THR A 391 -6.25 31.45 -6.11
C THR A 391 -6.02 30.67 -4.82
N ILE A 392 -6.05 29.35 -4.90
CA ILE A 392 -5.81 28.44 -3.79
C ILE A 392 -4.48 27.72 -4.02
N THR A 393 -3.59 27.75 -3.04
CA THR A 393 -2.28 27.11 -3.08
C THR A 393 -2.14 26.14 -1.91
N ALA A 394 -1.98 24.85 -2.22
CA ALA A 394 -1.65 23.84 -1.23
C ALA A 394 -0.17 23.46 -1.34
N THR A 395 0.51 23.35 -0.21
CA THR A 395 1.92 22.97 -0.12
C THR A 395 2.05 21.66 0.67
N ASP A 396 2.65 20.65 0.05
CA ASP A 396 2.88 19.34 0.69
C ASP A 396 4.06 19.38 1.67
N ARG A 397 4.26 18.28 2.42
CA ARG A 397 5.37 18.15 3.38
C ARG A 397 6.77 18.24 2.75
N PHE A 398 6.86 18.04 1.45
CA PHE A 398 8.11 18.11 0.67
C PHE A 398 8.35 19.48 0.04
N GLY A 399 7.47 20.46 0.28
CA GLY A 399 7.54 21.81 -0.25
C GLY A 399 7.04 21.96 -1.70
N ARG A 400 6.39 20.94 -2.29
CA ARG A 400 5.77 21.05 -3.61
C ARG A 400 4.43 21.78 -3.48
N THR A 401 4.17 22.66 -4.41
CA THR A 401 2.95 23.48 -4.45
C THR A 401 1.99 23.03 -5.54
N TYR A 402 0.71 23.09 -5.25
CA TYR A 402 -0.39 22.76 -6.15
C TYR A 402 -1.38 23.92 -6.11
N THR A 403 -1.67 24.50 -7.27
CA THR A 403 -2.47 25.72 -7.36
C THR A 403 -3.69 25.53 -8.23
N VAL A 404 -4.82 26.09 -7.79
CA VAL A 404 -6.08 26.16 -8.54
C VAL A 404 -6.57 27.61 -8.54
N GLN A 405 -7.10 28.04 -9.69
CA GLN A 405 -7.76 29.33 -9.87
C GLN A 405 -9.26 29.13 -10.14
N LEU A 406 -10.09 30.01 -9.54
CA LEU A 406 -11.56 29.95 -9.63
C LEU A 406 -12.14 31.28 -10.11
#